data_13cf4029e5f7e09a088e22c72bfa54bc
#
_entry.id   13cf4029e5f7e09a088e22c72bfa54bc
#
_cell.length_a   1.000
_cell.length_b   1.000
_cell.length_c   1.000
_cell.angle_alpha   90.00
_cell.angle_beta   90.00
_cell.angle_gamma   90.00
#
_symmetry.space_group_name_H-M   'P 1'
#
loop_
_entity.id
_entity.type
_entity.pdbx_description
1 polymer ?
#
loop_
_entity_poly.entity_id
_entity_poly.type
_entity_poly.pdbx_seq_one_letter_code
_entity_poly.pdbx_strand_id
1 'polypeptide(L)'
;MAIFCPDDLRTWTGGDWNCRDLKVSVTGFCQDTRRLGSGEMFVALKTGNRDGHDFLDAAKDRGASSALVESWVESSDLPQLKVADCGEAFLSMGREHRLRFKGKVIGVTGTCGKTSTKDALRLLLDPDICHATSGNFNNLIGVPLTLLKIDGKRHRRAVIEAGINEVGEMTKLASAIAPDVAVITMIGPGHLEGLGSVETVAREKALLCEHADRDIVTVLPESCLQHEAFANLQGKR
;
A
#
# COMPACT_ATOMS: atom_id res chain seq x y z
N MET A 1 15.04 -7.64 -8.27
CA MET A 1 14.75 -6.60 -7.29
C MET A 1 14.50 -5.33 -8.07
N ALA A 2 13.42 -4.64 -7.85
CA ALA A 2 13.16 -3.35 -8.51
C ALA A 2 14.19 -2.33 -8.02
N ILE A 3 14.66 -1.47 -8.90
CA ILE A 3 15.49 -0.32 -8.56
C ILE A 3 14.66 0.92 -8.89
N PHE A 4 14.55 1.81 -7.94
CA PHE A 4 13.76 3.02 -8.08
C PHE A 4 14.66 4.21 -8.39
N CYS A 5 14.31 4.94 -9.45
CA CYS A 5 15.02 6.14 -9.85
C CYS A 5 14.61 7.33 -8.95
N PRO A 6 15.55 8.15 -8.45
CA PRO A 6 15.23 9.34 -7.67
C PRO A 6 14.26 10.31 -8.36
N ASP A 7 14.35 10.47 -9.68
CA ASP A 7 13.44 11.33 -10.44
C ASP A 7 12.01 10.80 -10.47
N ASP A 8 11.85 9.47 -10.54
CA ASP A 8 10.54 8.85 -10.41
C ASP A 8 9.95 9.10 -9.03
N LEU A 9 10.73 8.89 -7.97
CA LEU A 9 10.28 9.10 -6.59
C LEU A 9 9.88 10.56 -6.35
N ARG A 10 10.67 11.50 -6.86
CA ARG A 10 10.32 12.93 -6.81
C ARG A 10 9.01 13.21 -7.54
N THR A 11 8.85 12.68 -8.76
CA THR A 11 7.63 12.89 -9.57
C THR A 11 6.39 12.28 -8.91
N TRP A 12 6.51 11.07 -8.34
CA TRP A 12 5.41 10.37 -7.70
C TRP A 12 4.92 11.02 -6.41
N THR A 13 5.82 11.70 -5.71
CA THR A 13 5.52 12.31 -4.41
C THR A 13 5.28 13.81 -4.48
N GLY A 14 5.72 14.46 -5.57
CA GLY A 14 5.77 15.92 -5.66
C GLY A 14 6.79 16.54 -4.69
N GLY A 15 7.71 15.74 -4.16
CA GLY A 15 8.71 16.18 -3.20
C GLY A 15 9.96 16.79 -3.82
N ASP A 16 10.84 17.28 -2.96
CA ASP A 16 12.12 17.87 -3.34
C ASP A 16 13.29 17.15 -2.66
N TRP A 17 14.35 16.89 -3.42
CA TRP A 17 15.60 16.36 -2.89
C TRP A 17 16.48 17.47 -2.33
N ASN A 18 17.19 17.19 -1.21
CA ASN A 18 18.16 18.13 -0.64
C ASN A 18 19.47 18.26 -1.44
N CYS A 19 19.64 17.44 -2.49
CA CYS A 19 20.83 17.50 -3.37
C CYS A 19 20.43 17.34 -4.84
N ARG A 20 21.15 18.04 -5.75
CA ARG A 20 20.84 18.08 -7.20
C ARG A 20 21.43 16.91 -7.98
N ASP A 21 22.61 16.42 -7.58
CA ASP A 21 23.33 15.33 -8.28
C ASP A 21 23.20 14.02 -7.51
N LEU A 22 21.99 13.49 -7.46
CA LEU A 22 21.69 12.29 -6.70
C LEU A 22 22.12 11.02 -7.45
N LYS A 23 23.26 10.45 -7.08
CA LYS A 23 23.70 9.13 -7.55
C LYS A 23 23.26 8.03 -6.58
N VAL A 24 21.97 7.99 -6.28
CA VAL A 24 21.39 7.03 -5.35
C VAL A 24 20.53 6.03 -6.11
N SER A 25 20.72 4.74 -5.82
CA SER A 25 19.82 3.67 -6.25
C SER A 25 19.01 3.20 -5.04
N VAL A 26 17.71 3.40 -5.06
CA VAL A 26 16.82 2.91 -4.01
C VAL A 26 16.39 1.49 -4.36
N THR A 27 16.75 0.50 -3.53
CA THR A 27 16.46 -0.92 -3.77
C THR A 27 15.19 -1.41 -3.07
N GLY A 28 14.60 -0.58 -2.20
CA GLY A 28 13.41 -0.89 -1.42
C GLY A 28 13.07 0.22 -0.44
N PHE A 29 12.11 -0.04 0.41
CA PHE A 29 11.60 0.92 1.39
C PHE A 29 11.39 0.26 2.74
N CYS A 30 11.74 0.96 3.81
CA CYS A 30 11.54 0.48 5.17
C CYS A 30 11.22 1.63 6.13
N GLN A 31 10.24 1.43 7.02
CA GLN A 31 9.89 2.39 8.08
C GLN A 31 10.45 2.00 9.46
N ASP A 32 11.15 0.88 9.55
CA ASP A 32 11.71 0.37 10.80
C ASP A 32 13.22 0.15 10.64
N THR A 33 14.02 1.00 11.28
CA THR A 33 15.49 0.95 11.17
C THR A 33 16.08 -0.40 11.58
N ARG A 34 15.43 -1.15 12.48
CA ARG A 34 15.87 -2.49 12.92
C ARG A 34 15.79 -3.53 11.79
N ARG A 35 14.93 -3.31 10.79
CA ARG A 35 14.65 -4.21 9.67
C ARG A 35 15.15 -3.67 8.33
N LEU A 36 15.70 -2.45 8.34
CA LEU A 36 16.17 -1.76 7.15
C LEU A 36 17.35 -2.51 6.52
N GLY A 37 17.24 -2.78 5.23
CA GLY A 37 18.28 -3.36 4.41
C GLY A 37 19.16 -2.30 3.73
N SER A 38 20.39 -2.68 3.40
CA SER A 38 21.31 -1.79 2.67
C SER A 38 20.73 -1.38 1.31
N GLY A 39 20.80 -0.08 1.00
CA GLY A 39 20.29 0.49 -0.24
C GLY A 39 18.79 0.83 -0.20
N GLU A 40 18.05 0.49 0.86
CA GLU A 40 16.65 0.90 1.00
C GLU A 40 16.52 2.39 1.38
N MET A 41 15.41 3.00 0.99
CA MET A 41 14.97 4.31 1.48
C MET A 41 14.27 4.14 2.84
N PHE A 42 14.73 4.89 3.83
CA PHE A 42 14.03 4.98 5.11
C PHE A 42 12.83 5.91 5.00
N VAL A 43 11.66 5.47 5.44
CA VAL A 43 10.43 6.28 5.44
C VAL A 43 10.20 6.80 6.86
N ALA A 44 10.46 8.10 7.09
CA ALA A 44 10.37 8.73 8.40
C ALA A 44 8.93 9.08 8.77
N LEU A 45 8.13 8.06 9.09
CA LEU A 45 6.73 8.24 9.48
C LEU A 45 6.61 8.77 10.91
N LYS A 46 5.62 9.64 11.11
CA LYS A 46 5.15 10.02 12.44
C LYS A 46 4.03 9.10 12.88
N THR A 47 4.16 8.47 14.02
CA THR A 47 3.18 7.53 14.56
C THR A 47 3.03 7.74 16.07
N GLY A 48 1.86 8.20 16.51
CA GLY A 48 1.59 8.45 17.93
C GLY A 48 2.67 9.33 18.55
N ASN A 49 3.42 8.79 19.52
CA ASN A 49 4.46 9.51 20.25
C ASN A 49 5.87 9.36 19.63
N ARG A 50 5.99 8.82 18.43
CA ARG A 50 7.29 8.60 17.76
C ARG A 50 7.37 9.40 16.48
N ASP A 51 8.47 10.14 16.32
CA ASP A 51 8.83 10.80 15.07
C ASP A 51 9.93 10.01 14.37
N GLY A 52 9.66 9.55 13.14
CA GLY A 52 10.63 8.82 12.32
C GLY A 52 11.89 9.64 12.01
N HIS A 53 11.78 10.98 12.01
CA HIS A 53 12.92 11.86 11.75
C HIS A 53 14.06 11.72 12.79
N ASP A 54 13.74 11.31 14.01
CA ASP A 54 14.74 11.06 15.07
C ASP A 54 15.64 9.86 14.78
N PHE A 55 15.33 9.05 13.77
CA PHE A 55 16.02 7.79 13.47
C PHE A 55 16.85 7.84 12.18
N LEU A 56 17.07 9.02 11.57
CA LEU A 56 17.82 9.12 10.32
C LEU A 56 19.28 8.64 10.46
N ASP A 57 19.93 8.97 11.55
CA ASP A 57 21.31 8.51 11.81
C ASP A 57 21.36 6.99 11.97
N ALA A 58 20.41 6.42 12.72
CA ALA A 58 20.30 4.96 12.83
C ALA A 58 19.99 4.28 11.48
N ALA A 59 19.20 4.94 10.61
CA ALA A 59 18.95 4.46 9.25
C ALA A 59 20.22 4.51 8.40
N LYS A 60 21.01 5.60 8.48
CA LYS A 60 22.29 5.75 7.82
C LYS A 60 23.28 4.66 8.24
N ASP A 61 23.42 4.40 9.54
CA ASP A 61 24.29 3.37 10.10
C ASP A 61 23.90 1.95 9.62
N ARG A 62 22.63 1.74 9.28
CA ARG A 62 22.13 0.50 8.69
C ARG A 62 22.26 0.42 7.16
N GLY A 63 22.80 1.47 6.54
CA GLY A 63 23.04 1.51 5.10
C GLY A 63 21.85 1.96 4.28
N ALA A 64 20.94 2.77 4.86
CA ALA A 64 19.92 3.45 4.05
C ALA A 64 20.58 4.22 2.93
N SER A 65 19.99 4.18 1.74
CA SER A 65 20.46 4.96 0.59
C SER A 65 19.95 6.41 0.62
N SER A 66 18.81 6.63 1.26
CA SER A 66 18.11 7.90 1.36
C SER A 66 17.00 7.84 2.41
N ALA A 67 16.36 8.98 2.69
CA ALA A 67 15.20 9.05 3.56
C ALA A 67 14.06 9.87 2.91
N LEU A 68 12.81 9.45 3.16
CA LEU A 68 11.60 10.25 2.93
C LEU A 68 11.27 10.99 4.22
N VAL A 69 11.15 12.32 4.16
CA VAL A 69 10.99 13.18 5.33
C VAL A 69 9.93 14.26 5.10
N GLU A 70 9.36 14.81 6.18
CA GLU A 70 8.45 15.96 6.14
C GLU A 70 9.20 17.30 6.41
N SER A 71 10.33 17.22 7.07
CA SER A 71 11.21 18.35 7.33
C SER A 71 12.67 17.94 7.15
N TRP A 72 13.51 18.88 6.70
CA TRP A 72 14.94 18.63 6.59
C TRP A 72 15.56 18.34 7.96
N VAL A 73 16.36 17.30 8.03
CA VAL A 73 17.19 16.97 9.21
C VAL A 73 18.62 17.33 8.85
N GLU A 74 19.02 18.55 9.22
CA GLU A 74 20.33 19.13 8.84
C GLU A 74 21.53 18.39 9.44
N SER A 75 21.31 17.70 10.58
CA SER A 75 22.35 16.88 11.22
C SER A 75 22.68 15.61 10.47
N SER A 76 21.86 15.20 9.51
CA SER A 76 22.04 13.94 8.78
C SER A 76 22.54 14.20 7.35
N ASP A 77 23.64 13.55 6.96
CA ASP A 77 24.17 13.57 5.59
C ASP A 77 23.40 12.64 4.63
N LEU A 78 22.37 11.95 5.11
CA LEU A 78 21.57 11.05 4.27
C LEU A 78 20.84 11.89 3.19
N PRO A 79 20.89 11.49 1.92
CA PRO A 79 20.03 12.12 0.91
C PRO A 79 18.56 12.06 1.33
N GLN A 80 17.88 13.21 1.35
CA GLN A 80 16.52 13.31 1.84
C GLN A 80 15.58 13.77 0.72
N LEU A 81 14.43 13.11 0.60
CA LEU A 81 13.28 13.52 -0.22
C LEU A 81 12.24 14.13 0.72
N LYS A 82 12.09 15.47 0.67
CA LYS A 82 11.11 16.15 1.50
C LYS A 82 9.76 16.21 0.80
N VAL A 83 8.71 15.88 1.56
CA VAL A 83 7.31 15.87 1.15
C VAL A 83 6.45 16.56 2.19
N ALA A 84 5.20 16.86 1.86
CA ALA A 84 4.25 17.46 2.80
C ALA A 84 3.80 16.49 3.89
N ASP A 85 3.59 15.21 3.52
CA ASP A 85 3.15 14.11 4.39
C ASP A 85 3.81 12.82 3.90
N CYS A 86 4.57 12.16 4.77
CA CYS A 86 5.28 10.92 4.43
C CYS A 86 4.33 9.75 4.17
N GLY A 87 3.19 9.66 4.85
CA GLY A 87 2.21 8.61 4.67
C GLY A 87 1.51 8.71 3.31
N GLU A 88 1.03 9.90 2.95
CA GLU A 88 0.40 10.15 1.66
C GLU A 88 1.41 9.99 0.50
N ALA A 89 2.62 10.50 0.65
CA ALA A 89 3.68 10.33 -0.33
C ALA A 89 4.03 8.84 -0.54
N PHE A 90 4.04 8.06 0.53
CA PHE A 90 4.34 6.64 0.47
C PHE A 90 3.22 5.84 -0.21
N LEU A 91 1.96 6.19 0.04
CA LEU A 91 0.81 5.64 -0.70
C LEU A 91 0.89 6.00 -2.18
N SER A 92 1.24 7.25 -2.50
CA SER A 92 1.42 7.70 -3.89
C SER A 92 2.51 6.91 -4.61
N MET A 93 3.67 6.69 -3.97
CA MET A 93 4.73 5.82 -4.52
C MET A 93 4.21 4.42 -4.82
N GLY A 94 3.47 3.82 -3.87
CA GLY A 94 2.87 2.49 -4.05
C GLY A 94 1.92 2.47 -5.24
N ARG A 95 1.04 3.48 -5.34
CA ARG A 95 0.08 3.65 -6.44
C ARG A 95 0.78 3.79 -7.80
N GLU A 96 1.74 4.68 -7.92
CA GLU A 96 2.43 4.94 -9.18
C GLU A 96 3.25 3.72 -9.64
N HIS A 97 3.88 3.01 -8.71
CA HIS A 97 4.54 1.74 -9.01
C HIS A 97 3.52 0.68 -9.46
N ARG A 98 2.35 0.58 -8.80
CA ARG A 98 1.25 -0.31 -9.20
C ARG A 98 0.75 -0.01 -10.62
N LEU A 99 0.59 1.25 -10.97
CA LEU A 99 0.10 1.64 -12.31
C LEU A 99 1.07 1.26 -13.44
N ARG A 100 2.35 1.13 -13.16
CA ARG A 100 3.38 0.63 -14.10
C ARG A 100 3.36 -0.91 -14.23
N PHE A 101 2.78 -1.60 -13.27
CA PHE A 101 2.68 -3.07 -13.31
C PHE A 101 1.64 -3.51 -14.36
N LYS A 102 2.06 -4.35 -15.31
CA LYS A 102 1.21 -4.85 -16.41
C LYS A 102 0.43 -6.12 -16.07
N GLY A 103 0.78 -6.76 -14.95
CA GLY A 103 0.06 -7.94 -14.46
C GLY A 103 -1.26 -7.58 -13.79
N LYS A 104 -2.06 -8.60 -13.50
CA LYS A 104 -3.35 -8.44 -12.82
C LYS A 104 -3.19 -8.28 -11.31
N VAL A 105 -3.92 -7.36 -10.72
CA VAL A 105 -3.97 -7.13 -9.28
C VAL A 105 -5.34 -7.48 -8.73
N ILE A 106 -5.33 -8.33 -7.71
CA ILE A 106 -6.52 -8.76 -6.98
C ILE A 106 -6.47 -8.10 -5.61
N GLY A 107 -7.43 -7.23 -5.33
CA GLY A 107 -7.63 -6.65 -4.00
C GLY A 107 -8.53 -7.56 -3.16
N VAL A 108 -8.15 -7.86 -1.94
CA VAL A 108 -8.93 -8.70 -1.02
C VAL A 108 -9.27 -7.93 0.24
N THR A 109 -10.55 -7.79 0.55
CA THR A 109 -11.02 -7.20 1.81
C THR A 109 -12.19 -7.98 2.41
N GLY A 110 -12.60 -7.62 3.60
CA GLY A 110 -13.70 -8.23 4.34
C GLY A 110 -13.48 -8.11 5.86
N THR A 111 -14.45 -8.49 6.64
CA THR A 111 -14.34 -8.51 8.10
C THR A 111 -13.43 -9.66 8.56
N CYS A 112 -13.68 -10.87 8.07
CA CYS A 112 -12.89 -12.09 8.34
C CYS A 112 -12.47 -12.76 7.03
N GLY A 113 -11.49 -13.67 7.09
CA GLY A 113 -11.10 -14.51 5.96
C GLY A 113 -10.15 -13.88 4.93
N LYS A 114 -9.80 -12.59 5.06
CA LYS A 114 -8.91 -11.88 4.13
C LYS A 114 -7.59 -12.62 3.90
N THR A 115 -6.86 -12.90 4.97
CA THR A 115 -5.53 -13.51 4.92
C THR A 115 -5.59 -14.93 4.34
N SER A 116 -6.56 -15.75 4.79
CA SER A 116 -6.75 -17.10 4.26
C SER A 116 -7.07 -17.08 2.76
N THR A 117 -7.96 -16.18 2.33
CA THR A 117 -8.31 -16.02 0.91
C THR A 117 -7.10 -15.55 0.08
N LYS A 118 -6.35 -14.57 0.57
CA LYS A 118 -5.11 -14.09 -0.07
C LYS A 118 -4.08 -15.22 -0.21
N ASP A 119 -3.89 -16.03 0.84
CA ASP A 119 -2.93 -17.14 0.81
C ASP A 119 -3.38 -18.25 -0.14
N ALA A 120 -4.68 -18.59 -0.15
CA ALA A 120 -5.25 -19.54 -1.10
C ALA A 120 -5.11 -19.05 -2.55
N LEU A 121 -5.44 -17.79 -2.82
CA LEU A 121 -5.28 -17.20 -4.16
C LEU A 121 -3.82 -17.21 -4.60
N ARG A 122 -2.87 -16.88 -3.72
CA ARG A 122 -1.44 -16.94 -4.06
C ARG A 122 -1.02 -18.34 -4.48
N LEU A 123 -1.47 -19.39 -3.77
CA LEU A 123 -1.15 -20.78 -4.09
C LEU A 123 -1.76 -21.20 -5.43
N LEU A 124 -3.02 -20.85 -5.68
CA LEU A 124 -3.73 -21.20 -6.92
C LEU A 124 -3.19 -20.46 -8.13
N LEU A 125 -2.65 -19.25 -7.95
CA LEU A 125 -2.15 -18.39 -9.02
C LEU A 125 -0.66 -18.55 -9.29
N ASP A 126 -0.02 -19.59 -8.78
CA ASP A 126 1.40 -19.90 -8.87
C ASP A 126 2.26 -18.95 -8.02
N PRO A 127 2.75 -19.39 -6.85
CA PRO A 127 3.55 -18.59 -5.93
C PRO A 127 4.84 -17.99 -6.51
N ASP A 128 5.36 -18.57 -7.60
CA ASP A 128 6.61 -18.11 -8.22
C ASP A 128 6.40 -16.83 -9.03
N ILE A 129 5.20 -16.63 -9.57
CA ILE A 129 4.85 -15.46 -10.39
C ILE A 129 3.77 -14.58 -9.76
N CYS A 130 3.23 -14.98 -8.59
CA CYS A 130 2.21 -14.24 -7.86
C CYS A 130 2.83 -13.57 -6.62
N HIS A 131 2.89 -12.24 -6.61
CA HIS A 131 3.20 -11.48 -5.42
C HIS A 131 1.99 -11.38 -4.49
N ALA A 132 2.18 -11.42 -3.18
CA ALA A 132 1.07 -11.23 -2.24
C ALA A 132 1.50 -10.47 -0.99
N THR A 133 0.53 -9.82 -0.34
CA THR A 133 0.71 -9.20 0.97
C THR A 133 1.34 -10.18 1.95
N SER A 134 2.43 -9.78 2.58
CA SER A 134 3.13 -10.56 3.59
C SER A 134 2.58 -10.25 4.99
N GLY A 135 2.28 -11.31 5.76
CA GLY A 135 1.73 -11.11 7.11
C GLY A 135 0.47 -10.24 7.10
N ASN A 136 0.45 -9.23 7.97
CA ASN A 136 -0.63 -8.28 8.15
C ASN A 136 -0.34 -6.88 7.57
N PHE A 137 0.51 -6.77 6.55
CA PHE A 137 0.81 -5.50 5.87
C PHE A 137 -0.36 -5.03 4.99
N ASN A 138 -1.52 -4.84 5.57
CA ASN A 138 -2.80 -4.58 4.91
C ASN A 138 -3.38 -3.18 5.17
N ASN A 139 -2.67 -2.32 5.91
CA ASN A 139 -3.07 -0.96 6.26
C ASN A 139 -2.40 0.10 5.38
N LEU A 140 -2.58 1.40 5.71
CA LEU A 140 -2.04 2.54 4.96
C LEU A 140 -0.50 2.55 4.83
N ILE A 141 0.23 1.81 5.67
CA ILE A 141 1.68 1.64 5.60
C ILE A 141 2.05 0.33 4.89
N GLY A 142 1.33 -0.74 5.21
CA GLY A 142 1.64 -2.08 4.73
C GLY A 142 1.32 -2.28 3.25
N VAL A 143 0.24 -1.66 2.77
CA VAL A 143 -0.14 -1.75 1.35
C VAL A 143 0.91 -1.13 0.42
N PRO A 144 1.39 0.11 0.62
CA PRO A 144 2.47 0.64 -0.24
C PRO A 144 3.76 -0.18 -0.14
N LEU A 145 4.15 -0.69 1.05
CA LEU A 145 5.28 -1.61 1.19
C LEU A 145 5.10 -2.88 0.34
N THR A 146 3.88 -3.39 0.27
CA THR A 146 3.56 -4.57 -0.55
C THR A 146 3.62 -4.23 -2.04
N LEU A 147 3.00 -3.12 -2.45
CA LEU A 147 2.97 -2.69 -3.85
C LEU A 147 4.36 -2.42 -4.41
N LEU A 148 5.21 -1.74 -3.65
CA LEU A 148 6.59 -1.40 -4.05
C LEU A 148 7.52 -2.63 -4.16
N LYS A 149 7.12 -3.78 -3.61
CA LYS A 149 7.83 -5.06 -3.79
C LYS A 149 7.42 -5.84 -5.05
N ILE A 150 6.45 -5.36 -5.81
CA ILE A 150 6.07 -5.98 -7.07
C ILE A 150 7.22 -5.83 -8.06
N ASP A 151 7.74 -6.94 -8.58
CA ASP A 151 8.75 -6.97 -9.62
C ASP A 151 8.10 -7.36 -10.96
N GLY A 152 7.91 -6.40 -11.84
CA GLY A 152 7.25 -6.63 -13.13
C GLY A 152 8.00 -7.56 -14.08
N LYS A 153 9.28 -7.87 -13.81
CA LYS A 153 10.04 -8.88 -14.55
C LYS A 153 9.69 -10.30 -14.11
N ARG A 154 9.39 -10.48 -12.83
CA ARG A 154 9.09 -11.76 -12.21
C ARG A 154 7.59 -12.01 -12.10
N HIS A 155 6.87 -11.03 -11.51
CA HIS A 155 5.46 -11.21 -11.18
C HIS A 155 4.56 -10.96 -12.40
N ARG A 156 3.49 -11.74 -12.48
CA ARG A 156 2.40 -11.61 -13.47
C ARG A 156 1.07 -11.31 -12.81
N ARG A 157 0.97 -11.58 -11.51
CA ARG A 157 -0.20 -11.36 -10.66
C ARG A 157 0.23 -10.81 -9.31
N ALA A 158 -0.66 -10.07 -8.67
CA ALA A 158 -0.48 -9.65 -7.28
C ALA A 158 -1.80 -9.78 -6.52
N VAL A 159 -1.74 -10.24 -5.27
CA VAL A 159 -2.89 -10.33 -4.37
C VAL A 159 -2.62 -9.43 -3.17
N ILE A 160 -3.37 -8.35 -3.09
CA ILE A 160 -3.17 -7.29 -2.10
C ILE A 160 -4.32 -7.32 -1.09
N GLU A 161 -3.97 -7.60 0.16
CA GLU A 161 -4.93 -7.55 1.27
C GLU A 161 -5.13 -6.10 1.73
N ALA A 162 -6.41 -5.67 1.88
CA ALA A 162 -6.79 -4.36 2.39
C ALA A 162 -7.60 -4.49 3.67
N GLY A 163 -7.06 -3.97 4.76
CA GLY A 163 -7.69 -3.86 6.08
C GLY A 163 -7.87 -2.41 6.47
N ILE A 164 -9.00 -2.09 7.10
CA ILE A 164 -9.34 -0.75 7.57
C ILE A 164 -9.77 -0.77 9.03
N ASN A 165 -9.51 0.30 9.73
CA ASN A 165 -9.94 0.55 11.10
C ASN A 165 -10.87 1.77 11.20
N GLU A 166 -10.74 2.73 10.29
CA GLU A 166 -11.44 4.01 10.30
C GLU A 166 -12.09 4.32 8.95
N VAL A 167 -13.09 5.21 8.99
CA VAL A 167 -13.78 5.73 7.80
C VAL A 167 -12.79 6.51 6.92
N GLY A 168 -12.84 6.27 5.60
CA GLY A 168 -11.99 6.93 4.61
C GLY A 168 -10.66 6.23 4.32
N GLU A 169 -10.23 5.27 5.14
CA GLU A 169 -9.00 4.50 4.86
C GLU A 169 -9.13 3.68 3.57
N MET A 170 -10.30 3.08 3.32
CA MET A 170 -10.47 2.26 2.12
C MET A 170 -10.39 3.07 0.84
N THR A 171 -10.84 4.32 0.82
CA THR A 171 -10.67 5.21 -0.33
C THR A 171 -9.21 5.34 -0.74
N LYS A 172 -8.33 5.56 0.24
CA LYS A 172 -6.88 5.67 0.02
C LYS A 172 -6.27 4.35 -0.45
N LEU A 173 -6.64 3.25 0.23
CA LEU A 173 -6.16 1.91 -0.11
C LEU A 173 -6.63 1.45 -1.49
N ALA A 174 -7.90 1.64 -1.81
CA ALA A 174 -8.47 1.28 -3.11
C ALA A 174 -7.79 2.05 -4.25
N SER A 175 -7.56 3.36 -4.06
CA SER A 175 -6.81 4.19 -5.01
C SER A 175 -5.38 3.68 -5.22
N ALA A 176 -4.68 3.29 -4.14
CA ALA A 176 -3.31 2.80 -4.24
C ALA A 176 -3.24 1.40 -4.87
N ILE A 177 -4.14 0.49 -4.49
CA ILE A 177 -4.19 -0.89 -5.00
C ILE A 177 -4.63 -0.89 -6.46
N ALA A 178 -5.59 -0.03 -6.83
CA ALA A 178 -6.19 0.06 -8.17
C ALA A 178 -6.44 -1.35 -8.75
N PRO A 179 -7.31 -2.18 -8.12
CA PRO A 179 -7.44 -3.60 -8.44
C PRO A 179 -8.08 -3.82 -9.81
N ASP A 180 -7.72 -4.90 -10.47
CA ASP A 180 -8.45 -5.42 -11.64
C ASP A 180 -9.59 -6.35 -11.20
N VAL A 181 -9.42 -6.99 -10.04
CA VAL A 181 -10.42 -7.85 -9.39
C VAL A 181 -10.51 -7.48 -7.92
N ALA A 182 -11.71 -7.25 -7.41
CA ALA A 182 -11.97 -7.05 -5.99
C ALA A 182 -12.67 -8.27 -5.40
N VAL A 183 -12.14 -8.80 -4.31
CA VAL A 183 -12.71 -9.95 -3.59
C VAL A 183 -13.14 -9.48 -2.20
N ILE A 184 -14.44 -9.60 -1.93
CA ILE A 184 -15.03 -9.37 -0.62
C ILE A 184 -15.25 -10.72 0.04
N THR A 185 -14.60 -10.99 1.17
CA THR A 185 -14.71 -12.30 1.82
C THR A 185 -16.01 -12.45 2.61
N MET A 186 -16.32 -11.49 3.44
CA MET A 186 -17.60 -11.36 4.15
C MET A 186 -17.74 -9.97 4.78
N ILE A 187 -18.97 -9.58 5.07
CA ILE A 187 -19.30 -8.39 5.85
C ILE A 187 -19.94 -8.82 7.17
N GLY A 188 -19.52 -8.20 8.26
CA GLY A 188 -20.04 -8.43 9.60
C GLY A 188 -19.45 -7.44 10.59
N PRO A 189 -19.76 -7.55 11.89
CA PRO A 189 -19.23 -6.67 12.93
C PRO A 189 -17.71 -6.81 13.02
N GLY A 190 -17.02 -5.69 12.90
CA GLY A 190 -15.56 -5.60 13.01
C GLY A 190 -15.13 -4.14 12.97
N HIS A 191 -14.14 -3.80 13.80
CA HIS A 191 -13.63 -2.42 13.93
C HIS A 191 -14.73 -1.38 14.20
N LEU A 192 -15.77 -1.76 14.98
CA LEU A 192 -16.94 -0.89 15.23
C LEU A 192 -16.59 0.38 16.01
N GLU A 193 -15.50 0.39 16.76
CA GLU A 193 -15.02 1.58 17.46
C GLU A 193 -14.67 2.71 16.45
N GLY A 194 -14.06 2.40 15.31
CA GLY A 194 -13.70 3.38 14.28
C GLY A 194 -14.73 3.49 13.15
N LEU A 195 -15.48 2.42 12.87
CA LEU A 195 -16.45 2.37 11.76
C LEU A 195 -17.90 2.55 12.19
N GLY A 196 -18.22 2.44 13.48
CA GLY A 196 -19.54 2.71 14.06
C GLY A 196 -20.58 1.61 13.83
N SER A 197 -20.85 1.20 12.58
CA SER A 197 -21.91 0.23 12.25
C SER A 197 -21.48 -0.78 11.18
N VAL A 198 -22.21 -1.89 11.07
CA VAL A 198 -21.98 -2.91 10.01
C VAL A 198 -22.25 -2.31 8.63
N GLU A 199 -23.22 -1.42 8.50
CA GLU A 199 -23.52 -0.70 7.26
C GLU A 199 -22.35 0.19 6.82
N THR A 200 -21.70 0.85 7.77
CA THR A 200 -20.46 1.63 7.48
C THR A 200 -19.32 0.70 7.09
N VAL A 201 -19.16 -0.45 7.76
CA VAL A 201 -18.18 -1.48 7.34
C VAL A 201 -18.43 -1.94 5.91
N ALA A 202 -19.69 -2.20 5.55
CA ALA A 202 -20.09 -2.60 4.20
C ALA A 202 -19.77 -1.50 3.18
N ARG A 203 -20.17 -0.26 3.45
CA ARG A 203 -19.94 0.90 2.58
C ARG A 203 -18.44 1.15 2.34
N GLU A 204 -17.65 1.19 3.42
CA GLU A 204 -16.20 1.38 3.28
C GLU A 204 -15.57 0.27 2.45
N LYS A 205 -15.90 -1.00 2.73
CA LYS A 205 -15.29 -2.13 2.00
C LYS A 205 -15.75 -2.21 0.54
N ALA A 206 -16.94 -1.74 0.21
CA ALA A 206 -17.44 -1.67 -1.17
C ALA A 206 -16.59 -0.72 -2.04
N LEU A 207 -15.94 0.30 -1.45
CA LEU A 207 -15.07 1.21 -2.18
C LEU A 207 -13.88 0.51 -2.88
N LEU A 208 -13.49 -0.68 -2.42
CA LEU A 208 -12.48 -1.48 -3.14
C LEU A 208 -13.00 -1.97 -4.51
N CYS A 209 -14.32 -2.07 -4.68
CA CYS A 209 -14.97 -2.51 -5.91
C CYS A 209 -15.23 -1.36 -6.88
N GLU A 210 -14.88 -0.13 -6.51
CA GLU A 210 -15.18 1.07 -7.31
C GLU A 210 -13.88 1.69 -7.84
N HIS A 211 -13.88 2.06 -9.12
CA HIS A 211 -12.82 2.86 -9.71
C HIS A 211 -13.39 3.72 -10.83
N ALA A 212 -13.02 5.00 -10.87
CA ALA A 212 -13.58 5.96 -11.81
C ALA A 212 -13.31 5.59 -13.27
N ASP A 213 -12.12 5.05 -13.57
CA ASP A 213 -11.61 4.92 -14.94
C ASP A 213 -11.45 3.48 -15.42
N ARG A 214 -11.94 2.49 -14.66
CA ARG A 214 -11.82 1.07 -15.06
C ARG A 214 -12.92 0.19 -14.50
N ASP A 215 -13.29 -0.82 -15.28
CA ASP A 215 -14.17 -1.87 -14.82
C ASP A 215 -13.43 -2.84 -13.92
N ILE A 216 -13.98 -3.06 -12.72
CA ILE A 216 -13.46 -3.99 -11.74
C ILE A 216 -14.37 -5.21 -11.68
N VAL A 217 -13.79 -6.39 -11.85
CA VAL A 217 -14.53 -7.63 -11.61
C VAL A 217 -14.69 -7.82 -10.11
N THR A 218 -15.92 -7.85 -9.62
CA THR A 218 -16.21 -8.02 -8.19
C THR A 218 -16.63 -9.45 -7.90
N VAL A 219 -15.96 -10.06 -6.92
CA VAL A 219 -16.29 -11.41 -6.40
C VAL A 219 -16.69 -11.25 -4.94
N LEU A 220 -17.93 -11.62 -4.61
CA LEU A 220 -18.46 -11.50 -3.26
C LEU A 220 -19.47 -12.61 -2.97
N PRO A 221 -19.64 -13.03 -1.70
CA PRO A 221 -20.71 -13.97 -1.34
C PRO A 221 -22.08 -13.29 -1.43
N GLU A 222 -23.11 -14.08 -1.74
CA GLU A 222 -24.49 -13.60 -1.88
C GLU A 222 -24.97 -12.83 -0.64
N SER A 223 -24.52 -13.25 0.55
CA SER A 223 -24.83 -12.56 1.82
C SER A 223 -24.40 -11.09 1.86
N CYS A 224 -23.44 -10.66 1.03
CA CYS A 224 -23.07 -9.25 0.95
C CYS A 224 -24.14 -8.40 0.24
N LEU A 225 -24.98 -8.99 -0.60
CA LEU A 225 -26.00 -8.28 -1.36
C LEU A 225 -27.15 -7.74 -0.48
N GLN A 226 -27.24 -8.17 0.78
CA GLN A 226 -28.18 -7.57 1.74
C GLN A 226 -27.80 -6.15 2.15
N HIS A 227 -26.54 -5.73 1.92
CA HIS A 227 -26.06 -4.37 2.19
C HIS A 227 -26.21 -3.51 0.95
N GLU A 228 -26.83 -2.35 1.07
CA GLU A 228 -27.12 -1.43 -0.04
C GLU A 228 -25.87 -1.08 -0.86
N ALA A 229 -24.73 -0.93 -0.18
CA ALA A 229 -23.45 -0.62 -0.83
C ALA A 229 -23.03 -1.64 -1.90
N PHE A 230 -23.41 -2.91 -1.77
CA PHE A 230 -23.09 -3.96 -2.76
C PHE A 230 -24.25 -4.21 -3.73
N ALA A 231 -25.50 -3.93 -3.34
CA ALA A 231 -26.66 -4.07 -4.22
C ALA A 231 -26.53 -3.15 -5.46
N ASN A 232 -25.98 -1.97 -5.27
CA ASN A 232 -25.79 -0.97 -6.33
C ASN A 232 -24.61 -1.28 -7.28
N LEU A 233 -23.75 -2.24 -6.95
CA LEU A 233 -22.65 -2.72 -7.81
C LEU A 233 -23.14 -3.70 -8.92
N GLN A 234 -24.42 -4.08 -8.93
CA GLN A 234 -24.98 -5.09 -9.84
C GLN A 234 -24.95 -4.73 -11.33
N GLY A 235 -24.64 -3.51 -11.70
CA GLY A 235 -24.53 -3.09 -13.11
C GLY A 235 -23.21 -3.45 -13.81
N LYS A 236 -22.21 -3.94 -13.06
CA LYS A 236 -20.84 -4.21 -13.55
C LYS A 236 -20.41 -5.64 -13.22
N ARG A 237 -21.18 -6.62 -13.72
CA ARG A 237 -20.87 -8.06 -13.61
C ARG A 237 -20.08 -8.53 -14.81
#